data_7f6ff4004e775ba00e7d7826a84e15fd
#
_entry.id   7f6ff4004e775ba00e7d7826a84e15fd
#
_cell.length_a   1.000
_cell.length_b   1.000
_cell.length_c   1.000
_cell.angle_alpha   90.00
_cell.angle_beta   90.00
_cell.angle_gamma   90.00
#
_symmetry.space_group_name_H-M   'P 1'
#
loop_
_entity.id
_entity.type
_entity.pdbx_description
1 polymer ?
#
loop_
_entity_poly.entity_id
_entity_poly.type
_entity_poly.pdbx_seq_one_letter_code
_entity_poly.pdbx_strand_id
1 'polypeptide(L)'
;SGVAVATVFMHLFVKDSAVTVFFSRLGVENVTWYASIHLVMPFISILFIWQMVGFYTVYYLAGIQTIPAQVYEAAVIDGAGKWKTFRYITIPLLKPTTYLVVVYAIIQAFKV
;
A
#
# COMPACT_ATOMS: atom_id res chain seq x y z
N SER A 1 -4.54 14.30 -1.14
CA SER A 1 -5.38 14.49 0.02
C SER A 1 -6.43 13.37 0.15
N GLY A 2 -6.90 13.11 1.36
CA GLY A 2 -7.93 12.10 1.61
C GLY A 2 -9.23 12.38 0.87
N VAL A 3 -9.59 13.64 0.71
CA VAL A 3 -10.81 14.05 0.00
C VAL A 3 -10.72 13.70 -1.48
N ALA A 4 -9.58 13.96 -2.12
CA ALA A 4 -9.38 13.63 -3.53
C ALA A 4 -9.44 12.12 -3.77
N VAL A 5 -8.79 11.35 -2.93
CA VAL A 5 -8.81 9.88 -2.99
C VAL A 5 -10.22 9.35 -2.81
N ALA A 6 -10.94 9.84 -1.79
CA ALA A 6 -12.30 9.44 -1.54
C ALA A 6 -13.22 9.75 -2.73
N THR A 7 -13.07 10.91 -3.36
CA THR A 7 -13.84 11.31 -4.53
C THR A 7 -13.62 10.36 -5.69
N VAL A 8 -12.37 10.01 -5.99
CA VAL A 8 -12.04 9.08 -7.07
C VAL A 8 -12.66 7.71 -6.81
N PHE A 9 -12.52 7.19 -5.59
CA PHE A 9 -13.07 5.89 -5.25
C PHE A 9 -14.59 5.87 -5.24
N MET A 10 -15.24 6.94 -4.81
CA MET A 10 -16.69 7.05 -4.89
C MET A 10 -17.18 6.93 -6.33
N HIS A 11 -16.49 7.55 -7.29
CA HIS A 11 -16.85 7.44 -8.70
C HIS A 11 -16.65 6.02 -9.23
N LEU A 12 -15.64 5.29 -8.75
CA LEU A 12 -15.38 3.91 -9.17
C LEU A 12 -16.41 2.92 -8.62
N PHE A 13 -16.96 3.19 -7.43
CA PHE A 13 -17.86 2.28 -6.73
C PHE A 13 -19.32 2.76 -6.69
N VAL A 14 -19.65 3.80 -7.43
CA VAL A 14 -21.03 4.27 -7.58
C VAL A 14 -21.84 3.20 -8.34
N LYS A 15 -23.14 3.14 -8.05
CA LYS A 15 -24.09 2.34 -8.80
C LYS A 15 -23.95 2.65 -10.31
N ASP A 16 -23.89 1.64 -11.13
CA ASP A 16 -23.69 1.73 -12.59
C ASP A 16 -22.27 2.11 -13.02
N SER A 17 -21.30 2.11 -12.09
CA SER A 17 -19.89 2.24 -12.47
C SER A 17 -19.36 0.94 -13.08
N ALA A 18 -18.20 1.04 -13.74
CA ALA A 18 -17.55 -0.13 -14.34
C ALA A 18 -17.27 -1.24 -13.32
N VAL A 19 -16.86 -0.87 -12.10
CA VAL A 19 -16.60 -1.82 -11.03
C VAL A 19 -17.87 -2.52 -10.58
N THR A 20 -18.95 -1.77 -10.39
CA THR A 20 -20.24 -2.33 -9.98
C THR A 20 -20.80 -3.27 -11.05
N VAL A 21 -20.68 -2.88 -12.31
CA VAL A 21 -21.10 -3.72 -13.45
C VAL A 21 -20.29 -5.00 -13.49
N PHE A 22 -18.97 -4.91 -13.27
CA PHE A 22 -18.11 -6.07 -13.23
C PHE A 22 -18.51 -7.04 -12.13
N PHE A 23 -18.76 -6.55 -10.91
CA PHE A 23 -19.21 -7.38 -9.80
C PHE A 23 -20.59 -7.98 -10.01
N SER A 24 -21.50 -7.25 -10.66
CA SER A 24 -22.82 -7.80 -10.97
C SER A 24 -22.75 -8.98 -11.93
N ARG A 25 -21.79 -8.98 -12.86
CA ARG A 25 -21.52 -10.11 -13.75
C ARG A 25 -20.99 -11.34 -13.00
N LEU A 26 -20.35 -11.11 -11.86
CA LEU A 26 -19.87 -12.19 -10.99
C LEU A 26 -20.92 -12.70 -10.01
N GLY A 27 -22.15 -12.18 -10.07
CA GLY A 27 -23.26 -12.62 -9.24
C GLY A 27 -23.49 -11.77 -8.01
N VAL A 28 -22.77 -10.67 -7.84
CA VAL A 28 -22.96 -9.72 -6.74
C VAL A 28 -23.78 -8.54 -7.27
N GLU A 29 -25.08 -8.61 -7.08
CA GLU A 29 -26.00 -7.57 -7.58
C GLU A 29 -26.30 -6.53 -6.50
N ASN A 30 -26.59 -5.29 -6.96
CA ASN A 30 -27.09 -4.19 -6.13
C ASN A 30 -26.20 -3.82 -4.94
N VAL A 31 -24.89 -3.81 -5.14
CA VAL A 31 -23.96 -3.43 -4.08
C VAL A 31 -23.85 -1.90 -4.05
N THR A 32 -24.49 -1.27 -3.08
CA THR A 32 -24.26 0.13 -2.73
C THR A 32 -23.23 0.17 -1.60
N TRP A 33 -21.97 0.28 -1.98
CA TRP A 33 -20.83 0.19 -1.05
C TRP A 33 -20.91 1.24 0.07
N TYR A 34 -21.45 2.41 -0.23
CA TYR A 34 -21.54 3.55 0.71
C TYR A 34 -22.86 3.61 1.48
N ALA A 35 -23.86 2.83 1.12
CA ALA A 35 -25.19 2.89 1.73
C ALA A 35 -25.42 1.88 2.84
N SER A 36 -24.56 0.86 2.96
CA SER A 36 -24.69 -0.19 3.96
C SER A 36 -23.61 -0.01 5.04
N ILE A 37 -24.02 -0.04 6.31
CA ILE A 37 -23.07 0.02 7.44
C ILE A 37 -22.08 -1.14 7.39
N HIS A 38 -22.51 -2.31 6.94
CA HIS A 38 -21.65 -3.49 6.84
C HIS A 38 -20.63 -3.40 5.71
N LEU A 39 -20.88 -2.57 4.69
CA LEU A 39 -19.99 -2.39 3.54
C LEU A 39 -19.15 -1.11 3.63
N VAL A 40 -19.65 -0.07 4.33
CA VAL A 40 -18.97 1.22 4.45
C VAL A 40 -17.65 1.08 5.21
N MET A 41 -17.65 0.37 6.34
CA MET A 41 -16.44 0.23 7.15
C MET A 41 -15.33 -0.53 6.43
N PRO A 42 -15.57 -1.71 5.82
CA PRO A 42 -14.56 -2.35 5.00
C PRO A 42 -14.11 -1.50 3.81
N PHE A 43 -15.03 -0.78 3.17
CA PHE A 43 -14.71 0.09 2.06
C PHE A 43 -13.74 1.21 2.46
N ILE A 44 -14.03 1.91 3.56
CA ILE A 44 -13.15 2.96 4.10
C ILE A 44 -11.81 2.38 4.51
N SER A 45 -11.80 1.19 5.11
CA SER A 45 -10.56 0.52 5.52
C SER A 45 -9.68 0.19 4.31
N ILE A 46 -10.27 -0.31 3.23
CA ILE A 46 -9.54 -0.60 1.99
C ILE A 46 -8.95 0.67 1.39
N LEU A 47 -9.72 1.75 1.36
CA LEU A 47 -9.25 3.06 0.90
C LEU A 47 -8.06 3.55 1.69
N PHE A 48 -8.16 3.46 3.01
CA PHE A 48 -7.10 3.90 3.92
C PHE A 48 -5.84 3.07 3.73
N ILE A 49 -5.97 1.75 3.65
CA ILE A 49 -4.84 0.84 3.42
C ILE A 49 -4.19 1.14 2.07
N TRP A 50 -4.99 1.30 1.02
CA TRP A 50 -4.47 1.62 -0.31
C TRP A 50 -3.65 2.91 -0.31
N GLN A 51 -4.17 3.95 0.32
CA GLN A 51 -3.48 5.24 0.43
C GLN A 51 -2.17 5.11 1.21
N MET A 52 -2.19 4.38 2.32
CA MET A 52 -1.01 4.18 3.16
C MET A 52 0.06 3.33 2.46
N VAL A 53 -0.34 2.29 1.75
CA VAL A 53 0.59 1.46 0.97
C VAL A 53 1.32 2.30 -0.07
N GLY A 54 0.59 3.13 -0.82
CA GLY A 54 1.19 4.02 -1.81
C GLY A 54 2.18 5.00 -1.18
N PHE A 55 1.80 5.61 -0.08
CA PHE A 55 2.61 6.57 0.64
C PHE A 55 3.91 5.95 1.17
N TYR A 56 3.82 4.80 1.83
CA TYR A 56 4.99 4.12 2.39
C TYR A 56 5.88 3.51 1.32
N THR A 57 5.33 3.14 0.18
CA THR A 57 6.11 2.65 -0.97
C THR A 57 7.13 3.71 -1.41
N VAL A 58 6.75 4.98 -1.44
CA VAL A 58 7.66 6.08 -1.79
C VAL A 58 8.82 6.15 -0.80
N TYR A 59 8.55 6.01 0.50
CA TYR A 59 9.60 6.00 1.51
C TYR A 59 10.59 4.85 1.32
N TYR A 60 10.08 3.65 1.04
CA TYR A 60 10.94 2.49 0.80
C TYR A 60 11.73 2.60 -0.50
N LEU A 61 11.13 3.18 -1.55
CA LEU A 61 11.86 3.46 -2.77
C LEU A 61 13.03 4.41 -2.52
N ALA A 62 12.81 5.48 -1.77
CA ALA A 62 13.87 6.40 -1.39
C ALA A 62 14.94 5.69 -0.53
N GLY A 63 14.51 4.84 0.39
CA GLY A 63 15.44 4.09 1.24
C GLY A 63 16.30 3.11 0.45
N ILE A 64 15.72 2.43 -0.51
CA ILE A 64 16.45 1.51 -1.39
C ILE A 64 17.53 2.26 -2.19
N GLN A 65 17.23 3.47 -2.64
CA GLN A 65 18.17 4.29 -3.39
C GLN A 65 19.38 4.74 -2.56
N THR A 66 19.29 4.72 -1.23
CA THR A 66 20.43 5.04 -0.37
C THR A 66 21.41 3.87 -0.22
N ILE A 67 21.02 2.64 -0.60
CA ILE A 67 21.88 1.47 -0.51
C ILE A 67 22.89 1.53 -1.66
N PRO A 68 24.22 1.49 -1.38
CA PRO A 68 25.22 1.51 -2.43
C PRO A 68 25.12 0.30 -3.34
N ALA A 69 25.28 0.50 -4.64
CA ALA A 69 25.26 -0.58 -5.64
C ALA A 69 26.35 -1.63 -5.34
N GLN A 70 27.44 -1.21 -4.73
CA GLN A 70 28.55 -2.07 -4.36
C GLN A 70 28.15 -3.22 -3.43
N VAL A 71 27.16 -2.98 -2.58
CA VAL A 71 26.63 -4.00 -1.66
C VAL A 71 25.98 -5.14 -2.46
N TYR A 72 25.21 -4.81 -3.46
CA TYR A 72 24.56 -5.80 -4.32
C TYR A 72 25.57 -6.53 -5.22
N GLU A 73 26.57 -5.83 -5.71
CA GLU A 73 27.65 -6.43 -6.49
C GLU A 73 28.43 -7.45 -5.64
N ALA A 74 28.72 -7.11 -4.40
CA ALA A 74 29.38 -8.03 -3.47
C ALA A 74 28.50 -9.26 -3.21
N ALA A 75 27.21 -9.09 -3.08
CA ALA A 75 26.28 -10.20 -2.87
C ALA A 75 26.28 -11.16 -4.06
N VAL A 76 26.32 -10.64 -5.28
CA VAL A 76 26.40 -11.46 -6.50
C VAL A 76 27.71 -12.26 -6.53
N ILE A 77 28.82 -11.62 -6.18
CA ILE A 77 30.13 -12.29 -6.10
C ILE A 77 30.10 -13.41 -5.07
N ASP A 78 29.44 -13.21 -3.93
CA ASP A 78 29.28 -14.22 -2.88
C ASP A 78 28.28 -15.31 -3.25
N GLY A 79 27.66 -15.24 -4.41
CA GLY A 79 26.72 -16.26 -4.89
C GLY A 79 25.32 -16.16 -4.29
N ALA A 80 24.95 -15.02 -3.70
CA ALA A 80 23.62 -14.83 -3.13
C ALA A 80 22.56 -14.67 -4.21
N GLY A 81 21.49 -15.48 -4.16
CA GLY A 81 20.34 -15.34 -5.04
C GLY A 81 19.49 -14.12 -4.67
N LYS A 82 18.49 -13.82 -5.50
CA LYS A 82 17.61 -12.66 -5.30
C LYS A 82 16.90 -12.66 -3.95
N TRP A 83 16.38 -13.81 -3.53
CA TRP A 83 15.69 -13.95 -2.23
C TRP A 83 16.65 -13.75 -1.07
N LYS A 84 17.82 -14.36 -1.14
CA LYS A 84 18.84 -14.25 -0.08
C LYS A 84 19.33 -12.81 0.05
N THR A 85 19.56 -12.14 -1.06
CA THR A 85 19.92 -10.72 -1.09
C THR A 85 18.83 -9.86 -0.46
N PHE A 86 17.60 -10.08 -0.83
CA PHE A 86 16.47 -9.34 -0.28
C PHE A 86 16.36 -9.53 1.24
N ARG A 87 16.39 -10.77 1.70
CA ARG A 87 16.16 -11.10 3.12
C ARG A 87 17.31 -10.67 4.03
N TYR A 88 18.53 -10.84 3.59
CA TYR A 88 19.70 -10.64 4.46
C TYR A 88 20.44 -9.34 4.22
N ILE A 89 20.21 -8.67 3.12
CA ILE A 89 20.89 -7.41 2.78
C ILE A 89 19.90 -6.25 2.70
N THR A 90 18.91 -6.36 1.86
CA THR A 90 17.96 -5.25 1.61
C THR A 90 17.12 -4.93 2.84
N ILE A 91 16.48 -5.92 3.45
CA ILE A 91 15.64 -5.70 4.63
C ILE A 91 16.44 -5.11 5.80
N PRO A 92 17.61 -5.68 6.19
CA PRO A 92 18.40 -5.10 7.28
C PRO A 92 18.88 -3.67 7.00
N LEU A 93 19.27 -3.37 5.77
CA LEU A 93 19.74 -2.03 5.41
C LEU A 93 18.60 -1.00 5.32
N LEU A 94 17.35 -1.45 5.26
CA LEU A 94 16.18 -0.59 5.30
C LEU A 94 15.68 -0.35 6.73
N LYS A 95 16.35 -0.82 7.76
CA LYS A 95 15.95 -0.59 9.16
C LYS A 95 15.71 0.88 9.48
N PRO A 96 16.57 1.84 9.11
CA PRO A 96 16.31 3.25 9.38
C PRO A 96 15.01 3.74 8.72
N THR A 97 14.76 3.30 7.49
CA THR A 97 13.50 3.63 6.78
C THR A 97 12.31 3.00 7.48
N THR A 98 12.43 1.74 7.92
CA THR A 98 11.36 1.05 8.64
C THR A 98 11.04 1.74 9.96
N TYR A 99 12.04 2.18 10.72
CA TYR A 99 11.81 2.94 11.94
C TYR A 99 11.09 4.24 11.68
N LEU A 100 11.48 4.98 10.64
CA LEU A 100 10.81 6.21 10.23
C LEU A 100 9.35 5.95 9.88
N VAL A 101 9.08 4.93 9.08
CA VAL A 101 7.73 4.53 8.67
C VAL A 101 6.87 4.14 9.86
N VAL A 102 7.41 3.35 10.79
CA VAL A 102 6.68 2.91 11.99
C VAL A 102 6.34 4.11 12.88
N VAL A 103 7.29 4.99 13.13
CA VAL A 103 7.05 6.21 13.92
C VAL A 103 5.98 7.07 13.27
N TYR A 104 6.06 7.28 11.96
CA TYR A 104 5.09 8.05 11.22
C TYR A 104 3.69 7.41 11.29
N ALA A 105 3.63 6.09 11.14
CA ALA A 105 2.38 5.35 11.21
C ALA A 105 1.72 5.49 12.59
N ILE A 106 2.50 5.43 13.66
CA ILE A 106 2.01 5.61 15.02
C ILE A 106 1.45 7.04 15.19
N ILE A 107 2.17 8.05 14.72
CA ILE A 107 1.72 9.44 14.79
C ILE A 107 0.41 9.62 14.04
N GLN A 108 0.29 9.06 12.84
CA GLN A 108 -0.94 9.16 12.04
C GLN A 108 -2.12 8.44 12.70
N ALA A 109 -1.87 7.30 13.35
CA ALA A 109 -2.91 6.57 14.06
C ALA A 109 -3.51 7.40 15.21
N PHE A 110 -2.69 8.19 15.90
CA PHE A 110 -3.17 9.05 16.99
C PHE A 110 -3.81 10.35 16.50
N LYS A 111 -3.66 10.71 15.24
CA LYS A 111 -4.27 11.92 14.67
C LYS A 111 -5.73 11.72 14.25
N VAL A 112 -6.15 10.50 14.07
CA VAL A 112 -7.50 10.19 13.57
C VAL A 112 -8.56 10.39 14.63
#